data_680a244c6501771463384358070b94ea
#
_entry.id   680a244c6501771463384358070b94ea
#
_cell.length_a   1.000
_cell.length_b   1.000
_cell.length_c   1.000
_cell.angle_alpha   90.00
_cell.angle_beta   90.00
_cell.angle_gamma   90.00
#
_symmetry.space_group_name_H-M   'P 1'
#
loop_
_entity.id
_entity.type
_entity.pdbx_description
1 polymer ?
#
loop_
_entity_poly.entity_id
_entity_poly.type
_entity_poly.pdbx_seq_one_letter_code
_entity_poly.pdbx_strand_id
1 'polypeptide(L)' 'METKPTCPIDVLGRVVIPRELRAKLNWGENDRLSFQIVEGNKLVIELAEDSPKTSEAG' A
#
# COMPACT_ATOMS: atom_id res chain seq x y z
N MET A 1 17.73 -2.68 16.55
CA MET A 1 17.04 -3.66 15.71
C MET A 1 15.73 -3.07 15.23
N GLU A 2 15.47 -3.20 13.96
CA GLU A 2 14.27 -2.59 13.40
C GLU A 2 13.05 -3.44 13.63
N THR A 3 11.97 -2.77 13.91
CA THR A 3 10.68 -3.42 14.07
C THR A 3 9.82 -3.08 12.85
N LYS A 4 9.34 -4.11 12.18
CA LYS A 4 8.48 -3.88 11.03
C LYS A 4 7.06 -3.64 11.52
N PRO A 5 6.36 -2.66 10.98
CA PRO A 5 4.97 -2.46 11.34
C PRO A 5 4.13 -3.65 10.91
N THR A 6 3.15 -3.97 11.71
CA THR A 6 2.25 -5.07 11.42
C THR A 6 0.83 -4.62 11.64
N CYS A 7 -0.11 -5.32 11.02
CA CYS A 7 -1.52 -5.08 11.26
C CYS A 7 -2.28 -6.35 10.99
N PRO A 8 -3.42 -6.54 11.66
CA PRO A 8 -4.21 -7.75 11.45
C PRO A 8 -5.13 -7.59 10.25
N ILE A 9 -5.50 -8.72 9.68
CA ILE A 9 -6.54 -8.76 8.67
C ILE A 9 -7.87 -8.85 9.42
N ASP A 10 -8.83 -7.99 9.08
CA ASP A 10 -10.11 -8.00 9.77
C ASP A 10 -11.04 -9.05 9.17
N VAL A 11 -12.26 -9.11 9.70
CA VAL A 11 -13.21 -10.16 9.31
C VAL A 11 -13.63 -10.02 7.85
N LEU A 12 -13.50 -8.83 7.29
CA LEU A 12 -13.85 -8.60 5.89
C LEU A 12 -12.65 -8.75 4.96
N GLY A 13 -11.50 -9.16 5.49
CA GLY A 13 -10.32 -9.34 4.67
C GLY A 13 -9.56 -8.06 4.39
N ARG A 14 -9.77 -7.05 5.19
CA ARG A 14 -9.12 -5.75 4.96
C ARG A 14 -8.00 -5.53 5.94
N VAL A 15 -7.02 -4.72 5.53
CA VAL A 15 -5.96 -4.28 6.41
C VAL A 15 -5.83 -2.77 6.30
N VAL A 16 -5.36 -2.15 7.38
CA VAL A 16 -5.11 -0.71 7.38
C VAL A 16 -3.62 -0.51 7.21
N ILE A 17 -3.24 0.26 6.19
CA ILE A 17 -1.85 0.57 5.96
C ILE A 17 -1.40 1.52 7.07
N PRO A 18 -0.34 1.18 7.81
CA PRO A 18 0.10 2.03 8.91
C PRO A 18 0.37 3.45 8.45
N ARG A 19 0.02 4.38 9.34
CA ARG A 19 0.12 5.79 9.01
C ARG A 19 1.52 6.19 8.61
N GLU A 20 2.53 5.68 9.33
CA GLU A 20 3.90 6.07 9.03
C GLU A 20 4.36 5.56 7.68
N LEU A 21 3.83 4.43 7.24
CA LEU A 21 4.18 3.95 5.91
C LEU A 21 3.53 4.80 4.84
N ARG A 22 2.28 5.19 5.05
CA ARG A 22 1.60 6.07 4.10
C ARG A 22 2.33 7.40 3.99
N ALA A 23 2.81 7.90 5.12
CA ALA A 23 3.52 9.18 5.11
C ALA A 23 4.83 9.07 4.33
N LYS A 24 5.55 7.99 4.53
CA LYS A 24 6.81 7.82 3.82
C LYS A 24 6.61 7.64 2.33
N LEU A 25 5.51 6.98 1.95
CA LEU A 25 5.23 6.74 0.55
C LEU A 25 4.37 7.84 -0.05
N ASN A 26 3.90 8.76 0.79
CA ASN A 26 3.05 9.86 0.34
C ASN A 26 1.77 9.36 -0.32
N TRP A 27 1.21 8.30 0.24
CA TRP A 27 -0.06 7.75 -0.20
C TRP A 27 -1.19 8.37 0.61
N GLY A 28 -2.24 8.75 -0.04
CA GLY A 28 -3.32 9.38 0.65
C GLY A 28 -4.67 9.07 0.05
N GLU A 29 -5.63 9.87 0.43
CA GLU A 29 -7.00 9.69 0.00
C GLU A 29 -7.08 9.76 -1.52
N ASN A 30 -7.88 8.89 -2.11
CA ASN A 30 -8.11 8.83 -3.55
C ASN A 30 -6.96 8.23 -4.35
N ASP A 31 -5.86 7.92 -3.70
CA ASP A 31 -4.80 7.19 -4.40
C ASP A 31 -5.26 5.76 -4.61
N ARG A 32 -4.87 5.20 -5.72
CA ARG A 32 -5.21 3.83 -6.06
C ARG A 32 -3.95 2.99 -6.01
N LEU A 33 -4.12 1.78 -5.50
CA LEU A 33 -2.97 0.90 -5.30
C LEU A 33 -3.17 -0.37 -6.09
N SER A 34 -2.08 -0.91 -6.61
CA SER A 34 -2.09 -2.19 -7.29
C SER A 34 -1.39 -3.22 -6.41
N PHE A 35 -1.78 -4.46 -6.56
CA PHE A 35 -1.29 -5.54 -5.72
C PHE A 35 -0.71 -6.64 -6.60
N GLN A 36 0.37 -7.21 -6.13
CA GLN A 36 1.05 -8.27 -6.87
C GLN A 36 1.56 -9.33 -5.90
N ILE A 37 1.36 -10.59 -6.26
CA ILE A 37 1.89 -11.69 -5.47
C ILE A 37 3.26 -12.05 -6.04
N VAL A 38 4.27 -12.08 -5.19
CA VAL A 38 5.61 -12.47 -5.61
C VAL A 38 6.07 -13.64 -4.77
N GLU A 39 6.83 -14.52 -5.39
CA GLU A 39 7.40 -15.71 -4.71
C GLU A 39 6.32 -16.58 -4.07
N GLY A 40 5.08 -16.38 -4.45
CA GLY A 40 4.00 -17.20 -3.96
C GLY A 40 3.53 -16.90 -2.55
N ASN A 41 4.23 -16.08 -1.81
CA ASN A 41 3.86 -15.82 -0.42
C ASN A 41 4.08 -14.39 0.03
N LYS A 42 4.36 -13.48 -0.89
CA LYS A 42 4.56 -12.09 -0.54
C LYS A 42 3.64 -11.22 -1.36
N LEU A 43 3.17 -10.17 -0.76
CA LEU A 43 2.31 -9.21 -1.42
C LEU A 43 3.05 -7.90 -1.60
N VAL A 44 3.14 -7.43 -2.83
CA VAL A 44 3.74 -6.14 -3.13
C VAL A 44 2.62 -5.17 -3.48
N ILE A 45 2.64 -4.01 -2.85
CA ILE A 45 1.63 -2.98 -3.07
C ILE A 45 2.33 -1.76 -3.62
N GLU A 46 1.83 -1.27 -4.74
CA GLU A 46 2.42 -0.13 -5.41
C GLU A 46 1.34 0.85 -5.82
N LEU A 47 1.74 2.08 -6.06
CA LEU A 47 0.81 3.07 -6.58
C LEU A 47 0.40 2.67 -7.98
N ALA A 48 -0.89 2.58 -8.22
CA ALA A 48 -1.40 2.16 -9.53
C ALA A 48 -1.15 3.24 -10.57
N GLU A 49 -1.06 2.82 -11.82
CA GLU A 49 -0.81 3.77 -12.90
C GLU A 49 -1.95 4.76 -13.08
N ASP A 50 -3.16 4.37 -12.71
CA ASP A 50 -4.30 5.26 -12.86
C ASP A 50 -4.57 6.05 -11.59
N SER A 51 -3.63 6.04 -10.65
CA SER A 51 -3.76 6.87 -9.47
C SER A 51 -3.60 8.34 -9.84
N PRO A 52 -4.31 9.24 -9.17
CA PRO A 52 -4.16 10.67 -9.45
C PRO A 52 -2.72 11.15 -9.38
N LYS A 53 -1.95 10.65 -8.43
CA LYS A 53 -0.55 11.06 -8.31
C LYS A 53 0.26 10.66 -9.53
N THR A 54 0.03 9.43 -10.00
CA THR A 54 0.79 8.93 -11.12
C THR A 54 0.45 9.69 -12.38
N SER A 55 -0.83 9.98 -12.59
CA SER A 55 -1.24 10.64 -13.82
C SER A 55 -0.81 12.09 -13.86
N GLU A 56 -0.52 12.68 -12.70
CA GLU A 56 -0.02 14.05 -12.69
C GLU A 56 1.44 14.15 -13.06
N ALA A 57 2.12 13.04 -13.03
CA ALA A 57 3.55 13.06 -13.30
C ALA A 57 3.87 13.42 -14.74
N GLY A 58 2.89 13.44 -15.58
CA GLY A 58 3.08 13.77 -16.97
C GLY A 58 3.46 15.20 -17.23
#